data_6d2ba5a2cc7e130dc144e7a4de229c4d
#
_entry.id   6d2ba5a2cc7e130dc144e7a4de229c4d
#
_cell.length_a   1.000
_cell.length_b   1.000
_cell.length_c   1.000
_cell.angle_alpha   90.00
_cell.angle_beta   90.00
_cell.angle_gamma   90.00
#
_symmetry.space_group_name_H-M   'P 1'
#
loop_
_entity.id
_entity.type
_entity.pdbx_description
1 polymer ?
#
loop_
_entity_poly.entity_id
_entity_poly.type
_entity_poly.pdbx_seq_one_letter_code
_entity_poly.pdbx_strand_id
1 'polypeptide(L)'
;MYVKVVQFTSTSKIQKEMLGAYLQTVWFPELIKLGALSCRYVSLDDTKAMMINMFPDEDISDSVQVGREEQRKELREQHKYTVFKGYSEFYLEK
;
A
#
# COMPACT_ATOMS: atom_id res chain seq x y z
N MET A 1 1.86 -1.69 17.18
CA MET A 1 1.39 -1.90 15.80
C MET A 1 2.23 -1.07 14.84
N TYR A 2 2.74 -1.68 13.81
CA TYR A 2 3.60 -1.03 12.82
C TYR A 2 2.78 -0.58 11.63
N VAL A 3 2.97 0.67 11.17
CA VAL A 3 2.20 1.26 10.09
C VAL A 3 3.13 1.59 8.93
N LYS A 4 2.74 1.19 7.73
CA LYS A 4 3.44 1.53 6.49
C LYS A 4 2.47 2.31 5.61
N VAL A 5 2.85 3.54 5.25
CA VAL A 5 2.07 4.40 4.37
C VAL A 5 2.83 4.57 3.07
N VAL A 6 2.16 4.30 1.95
CA VAL A 6 2.75 4.50 0.62
C VAL A 6 1.88 5.50 -0.11
N GLN A 7 2.48 6.62 -0.50
CA GLN A 7 1.81 7.64 -1.30
C GLN A 7 2.21 7.46 -2.76
N PHE A 8 1.20 7.37 -3.63
CA PHE A 8 1.40 7.17 -5.08
C PHE A 8 1.01 8.43 -5.84
N THR A 9 1.77 8.71 -6.88
CA THR A 9 1.39 9.68 -7.92
C THR A 9 1.41 8.96 -9.26
N SER A 10 0.25 8.85 -9.88
CA SER A 10 0.06 8.19 -11.17
C SER A 10 0.22 9.19 -12.32
N THR A 11 0.50 8.68 -13.52
CA THR A 11 0.69 9.52 -14.71
C THR A 11 -0.62 10.06 -15.26
N SER A 12 -1.76 9.46 -14.89
CA SER A 12 -3.10 9.89 -15.33
C SER A 12 -4.15 9.37 -14.37
N LYS A 13 -5.38 9.89 -14.52
CA LYS A 13 -6.54 9.41 -13.76
C LYS A 13 -6.81 7.93 -14.02
N ILE A 14 -6.70 7.49 -15.28
CA ILE A 14 -6.89 6.09 -15.65
C ILE A 14 -5.86 5.19 -14.98
N GLN A 15 -4.59 5.59 -14.97
CA GLN A 15 -3.54 4.83 -14.31
C GLN A 15 -3.78 4.72 -12.80
N LYS A 16 -4.28 5.78 -12.17
CA LYS A 16 -4.63 5.74 -10.75
C LYS A 16 -5.80 4.75 -10.50
N GLU A 17 -6.82 4.76 -11.34
CA GLU A 17 -7.95 3.84 -11.22
C GLU A 17 -7.51 2.38 -11.40
N MET A 18 -6.62 2.12 -12.34
CA MET A 18 -6.04 0.80 -12.55
C MET A 18 -5.23 0.33 -11.34
N LEU A 19 -4.44 1.24 -10.75
CA LEU A 19 -3.69 0.94 -9.53
C LEU A 19 -4.63 0.57 -8.39
N GLY A 20 -5.69 1.36 -8.17
CA GLY A 20 -6.67 1.09 -7.13
C GLY A 20 -7.35 -0.26 -7.30
N ALA A 21 -7.75 -0.61 -8.51
CA ALA A 21 -8.35 -1.90 -8.81
C ALA A 21 -7.36 -3.05 -8.52
N TYR A 22 -6.11 -2.92 -8.92
CA TYR A 22 -5.07 -3.91 -8.67
C TYR A 22 -4.81 -4.08 -7.17
N LEU A 23 -4.70 -2.99 -6.42
CA LEU A 23 -4.49 -3.05 -4.97
C LEU A 23 -5.67 -3.75 -4.28
N GLN A 24 -6.89 -3.44 -4.69
CA GLN A 24 -8.08 -4.03 -4.09
C GLN A 24 -8.21 -5.52 -4.36
N THR A 25 -7.92 -5.96 -5.58
CA THR A 25 -8.21 -7.33 -6.01
C THR A 25 -7.04 -8.29 -5.83
N VAL A 26 -5.80 -7.79 -5.86
CA VAL A 26 -4.59 -8.64 -5.83
C VAL A 26 -3.71 -8.31 -4.64
N TRP A 27 -3.30 -7.05 -4.49
CA TRP A 27 -2.27 -6.67 -3.53
C TRP A 27 -2.75 -6.78 -2.08
N PHE A 28 -3.88 -6.20 -1.75
CA PHE A 28 -4.40 -6.20 -0.37
C PHE A 28 -4.76 -7.59 0.12
N PRO A 29 -5.47 -8.44 -0.65
CA PRO A 29 -5.71 -9.82 -0.21
C PRO A 29 -4.42 -10.60 0.04
N GLU A 30 -3.40 -10.39 -0.77
CA GLU A 30 -2.10 -11.04 -0.59
C GLU A 30 -1.39 -10.52 0.66
N LEU A 31 -1.42 -9.21 0.90
CA LEU A 31 -0.84 -8.63 2.12
C LEU A 31 -1.46 -9.22 3.38
N ILE A 32 -2.78 -9.38 3.40
CA ILE A 32 -3.48 -9.96 4.55
C ILE A 32 -3.02 -11.40 4.78
N LYS A 33 -2.87 -12.19 3.71
CA LYS A 33 -2.36 -13.56 3.83
C LYS A 33 -0.94 -13.61 4.37
N LEU A 34 -0.12 -12.61 4.07
CA LEU A 34 1.28 -12.53 4.47
C LEU A 34 1.47 -11.92 5.86
N GLY A 35 0.41 -11.51 6.53
CA GLY A 35 0.47 -11.06 7.92
C GLY A 35 0.04 -9.63 8.20
N ALA A 36 -0.41 -8.88 7.20
CA ALA A 36 -0.97 -7.55 7.44
C ALA A 36 -2.27 -7.66 8.23
N LEU A 37 -2.48 -6.76 9.17
CA LEU A 37 -3.68 -6.69 9.99
C LEU A 37 -4.81 -5.96 9.26
N SER A 38 -4.46 -4.94 8.48
CA SER A 38 -5.42 -4.17 7.70
C SER A 38 -4.72 -3.47 6.55
N CYS A 39 -5.50 -3.20 5.51
CA CYS A 39 -5.06 -2.44 4.34
C CYS A 39 -6.14 -1.42 4.00
N ARG A 40 -5.73 -0.19 3.74
CA ARG A 40 -6.65 0.90 3.38
C ARG A 40 -6.11 1.66 2.18
N TYR A 41 -6.98 1.98 1.25
CA TYR A 41 -6.68 2.81 0.10
C TYR A 41 -7.46 4.12 0.22
N VAL A 42 -6.76 5.25 0.09
CA VAL A 42 -7.34 6.58 0.18
C VAL A 42 -7.06 7.31 -1.12
N SER A 43 -8.11 7.72 -1.80
CA SER A 43 -8.01 8.55 -3.00
C SER A 43 -7.88 10.02 -2.59
N LEU A 44 -6.81 10.68 -3.03
CA LEU A 44 -6.54 12.07 -2.67
C LEU A 44 -7.02 13.05 -3.73
N ASP A 45 -6.72 12.77 -5.00
CA ASP A 45 -7.19 13.54 -6.15
C ASP A 45 -7.14 12.66 -7.41
N ASP A 46 -7.26 13.26 -8.60
CA ASP A 46 -7.32 12.50 -9.85
C ASP A 46 -6.09 11.63 -10.13
N THR A 47 -4.91 11.99 -9.59
CA THR A 47 -3.67 11.28 -9.85
C THR A 47 -2.96 10.78 -8.60
N LYS A 48 -3.41 11.18 -7.40
CA LYS A 48 -2.75 10.86 -6.15
C LYS A 48 -3.62 9.98 -5.26
N ALA A 49 -2.98 9.01 -4.63
CA ALA A 49 -3.61 8.10 -3.70
C ALA A 49 -2.61 7.65 -2.65
N MET A 50 -3.10 7.11 -1.55
CA MET A 50 -2.22 6.50 -0.56
C MET A 50 -2.79 5.17 -0.10
N MET A 51 -1.88 4.29 0.26
CA MET A 51 -2.15 2.98 0.83
C MET A 51 -1.64 2.99 2.27
N ILE A 52 -2.49 2.57 3.19
CA ILE A 52 -2.13 2.49 4.61
C ILE A 52 -2.27 1.04 5.05
N ASN A 53 -1.14 0.43 5.40
CA ASN A 53 -1.09 -0.96 5.82
C ASN A 53 -0.62 -1.04 7.27
N MET A 54 -1.29 -1.88 8.06
CA MET A 54 -0.95 -2.09 9.45
C MET A 54 -0.47 -3.52 9.66
N PHE A 55 0.62 -3.67 10.40
CA PHE A 55 1.26 -4.95 10.69
C PHE A 55 1.44 -5.13 12.19
N PRO A 56 1.53 -6.39 12.67
CA PRO A 56 1.81 -6.64 14.10
C PRO A 56 3.14 -5.99 14.54
N ASP A 57 4.18 -6.06 13.70
CA ASP A 57 5.49 -5.52 14.00
C ASP A 57 6.27 -5.22 12.70
N GLU A 58 7.44 -4.60 12.87
CA GLU A 58 8.32 -4.22 11.75
C GLU A 58 8.86 -5.44 11.00
N ASP A 59 9.19 -6.52 11.71
CA ASP A 59 9.78 -7.71 11.09
C ASP A 59 8.81 -8.34 10.09
N ILE A 60 7.54 -8.42 10.43
CA ILE A 60 6.51 -8.93 9.51
C ILE A 60 6.36 -7.99 8.31
N SER A 61 6.30 -6.68 8.56
CA SER A 61 6.23 -5.69 7.48
C SER A 61 7.42 -5.82 6.51
N ASP A 62 8.63 -5.99 7.02
CA ASP A 62 9.83 -6.08 6.20
C ASP A 62 9.92 -7.42 5.44
N SER A 63 9.30 -8.48 5.96
CA SER A 63 9.30 -9.81 5.33
C SER A 63 8.31 -9.94 4.18
N VAL A 64 7.34 -9.02 4.07
CA VAL A 64 6.28 -9.13 3.08
C VAL A 64 6.78 -8.77 1.69
N GLN A 65 6.57 -9.68 0.72
CA GLN A 65 6.82 -9.45 -0.69
C GLN A 65 5.61 -9.92 -1.49
N VAL A 66 4.89 -8.99 -2.09
CA VAL A 66 3.70 -9.28 -2.90
C VAL A 66 4.08 -9.36 -4.36
N GLY A 67 3.62 -10.44 -5.01
CA GLY A 67 3.83 -10.62 -6.43
C GLY A 67 5.27 -10.93 -6.81
N ARG A 68 5.53 -10.91 -8.09
CA ARG A 68 6.86 -11.14 -8.66
C ARG A 68 7.62 -9.83 -8.78
N GLU A 69 8.95 -9.91 -8.83
CA GLU A 69 9.80 -8.74 -9.00
C GLU A 69 9.43 -7.94 -10.27
N GLU A 70 9.09 -8.62 -11.36
CA GLU A 70 8.68 -7.95 -12.60
C GLU A 70 7.42 -7.12 -12.41
N GLN A 71 6.44 -7.64 -11.67
CA GLN A 71 5.19 -6.91 -11.37
C GLN A 71 5.46 -5.68 -10.51
N ARG A 72 6.30 -5.83 -9.49
CA ARG A 72 6.69 -4.70 -8.63
C ARG A 72 7.44 -3.64 -9.42
N LYS A 73 8.30 -4.06 -10.34
CA LYS A 73 9.05 -3.15 -11.21
C LYS A 73 8.12 -2.35 -12.12
N GLU A 74 7.12 -3.01 -12.72
CA GLU A 74 6.12 -2.33 -13.55
C GLU A 74 5.35 -1.29 -12.76
N LEU A 75 4.96 -1.60 -11.53
CA LEU A 75 4.29 -0.64 -10.66
C LEU A 75 5.19 0.58 -10.40
N ARG A 76 6.48 0.36 -10.14
CA ARG A 76 7.43 1.46 -9.92
C ARG A 76 7.62 2.31 -11.17
N GLU A 77 7.56 1.72 -12.36
CA GLU A 77 7.69 2.45 -13.63
C GLU A 77 6.45 3.29 -13.95
N GLN A 78 5.26 2.81 -13.59
CA GLN A 78 3.99 3.48 -13.89
C GLN A 78 3.59 4.53 -12.84
N HIS A 79 4.13 4.43 -11.64
CA HIS A 79 3.74 5.30 -10.53
C HIS A 79 4.97 5.73 -9.73
N LYS A 80 5.01 7.01 -9.39
CA LYS A 80 5.97 7.50 -8.39
C LYS A 80 5.41 7.20 -7.02
N TYR A 81 6.25 6.79 -6.08
CA TYR A 81 5.77 6.52 -4.74
C TYR A 81 6.77 6.95 -3.67
N THR A 82 6.25 7.31 -2.51
CA THR A 82 7.01 7.64 -1.31
C THR A 82 6.51 6.76 -0.18
N VAL A 83 7.43 6.17 0.58
CA VAL A 83 7.09 5.25 1.67
C VAL A 83 7.42 5.90 3.00
N PHE A 84 6.45 5.86 3.92
CA PHE A 84 6.60 6.28 5.31
C PHE A 84 6.33 5.08 6.22
N LYS A 85 7.15 4.90 7.25
CA LYS A 85 7.04 3.77 8.19
C LYS A 85 7.16 4.28 9.62
N GLY A 86 6.44 3.65 10.54
CA GLY A 86 6.55 3.97 11.95
C GLY A 86 5.60 3.14 12.80
N TYR A 87 5.77 3.26 14.12
CA TYR A 87 4.88 2.61 15.06
C TYR A 87 3.73 3.54 15.43
N SER A 88 2.52 2.95 15.51
CA SER A 88 1.36 3.66 16.03
C SER A 88 1.54 3.85 17.54
N GLU A 89 1.65 5.10 17.98
CA GLU A 89 1.81 5.43 19.41
C GLU A 89 0.47 5.59 20.12
N PHE A 90 -0.51 6.16 19.42
CA PHE A 90 -1.83 6.43 19.99
C PHE A 90 -2.92 5.99 19.02
N TYR A 91 -3.96 5.39 19.57
CA TYR A 91 -5.12 4.98 18.81
C TYR A 91 -6.37 5.19 19.66
N LEU A 92 -7.38 5.83 19.09
CA LEU A 92 -8.67 6.04 19.73
C LEU A 92 -9.78 5.70 18.73
N GLU A 93 -10.70 4.87 19.15
CA GLU A 93 -11.86 4.51 18.37
C GLU A 93 -13.13 4.91 19.11
N LYS A 94 -14.11 5.39 18.37
CA LYS A 94 -15.39 5.79 18.93
C LYS A 94 -16.23 4.61 19.37
#